data_d5d80b0771edaf3d131cfc46091c23d9
#
_entry.id   d5d80b0771edaf3d131cfc46091c23d9
#
_cell.length_a   1.000
_cell.length_b   1.000
_cell.length_c   1.000
_cell.angle_alpha   90.00
_cell.angle_beta   90.00
_cell.angle_gamma   90.00
#
_symmetry.space_group_name_H-M   'P 1'
#
loop_
_entity.id
_entity.type
_entity.pdbx_description
1 polymer ?
#
loop_
_entity_poly.entity_id
_entity_poly.type
_entity_poly.pdbx_seq_one_letter_code
_entity_poly.pdbx_strand_id
1 'polypeptide(L)' 'MKKQEVTHDLKNEIREMAVGQRLSFPLDRLAVVRTYASEIGFVLNRRYKTFADRETRSVVVTRVE' A
#
# COMPACT_ATOMS: atom_id res chain seq x y z
N MET A 1 -12.44 18.48 7.06
CA MET A 1 -12.55 18.02 6.80
C MET A 1 -12.12 17.21 6.10
N LYS A 2 -11.79 16.71 5.79
CA LYS A 2 -11.53 15.93 5.07
C LYS A 2 -10.24 15.56 4.97
N LYS A 3 -9.36 15.80 5.39
CA LYS A 3 -8.19 15.47 5.20
C LYS A 3 -7.73 14.34 5.85
N GLN A 4 -8.20 13.90 6.83
CA GLN A 4 -7.74 12.76 7.45
C GLN A 4 -8.12 11.57 6.72
N GLU A 5 -8.90 11.73 5.75
CA GLU A 5 -9.27 10.63 4.97
C GLU A 5 -8.18 10.06 4.17
N VAL A 6 -7.06 10.71 4.11
CA VAL A 6 -5.92 10.21 3.36
C VAL A 6 -5.50 8.83 3.84
N THR A 7 -5.47 8.63 5.15
CA THR A 7 -5.08 7.35 5.68
C THR A 7 -6.10 6.27 5.35
N HIS A 8 -7.37 6.63 5.40
CA HIS A 8 -8.42 5.73 5.03
C HIS A 8 -8.30 5.31 3.58
N ASP A 9 -8.07 6.28 2.70
CA ASP A 9 -7.97 6.00 1.30
C ASP A 9 -6.80 5.07 1.01
N LEU A 10 -5.71 5.27 1.70
CA LEU A 10 -4.54 4.45 1.52
C LEU A 10 -4.87 2.98 1.79
N LYS A 11 -5.54 2.71 2.88
CA LYS A 11 -5.89 1.35 3.23
C LYS A 11 -6.86 0.76 2.21
N ASN A 12 -7.84 1.54 1.81
CA ASN A 12 -8.81 1.10 0.82
C ASN A 12 -8.17 0.82 -0.52
N GLU A 13 -7.24 1.67 -0.94
CA GLU A 13 -6.59 1.50 -2.22
C GLU A 13 -5.83 0.19 -2.25
N ILE A 14 -5.15 -0.15 -1.16
CA ILE A 14 -4.42 -1.40 -1.11
C ILE A 14 -5.39 -2.57 -1.12
N ARG A 15 -6.50 -2.45 -0.42
CA ARG A 15 -7.47 -3.52 -0.36
C ARG A 15 -8.16 -3.76 -1.71
N GLU A 16 -8.32 -2.70 -2.49
CA GLU A 16 -9.01 -2.82 -3.76
C GLU A 16 -8.09 -3.21 -4.91
N MET A 17 -6.83 -3.44 -4.64
CA MET A 17 -5.88 -3.78 -5.69
C MET A 17 -6.19 -5.12 -6.34
N ALA A 18 -6.08 -5.16 -7.66
CA ALA A 18 -6.20 -6.40 -8.39
C ALA A 18 -4.84 -7.08 -8.46
N VAL A 19 -4.84 -8.38 -8.71
CA VAL A 19 -3.59 -9.11 -8.83
C VAL A 19 -2.76 -8.53 -9.96
N GLY A 20 -1.51 -8.25 -9.67
CA GLY A 20 -0.61 -7.67 -10.64
C GLY A 20 -0.60 -6.15 -10.66
N GLN A 21 -1.53 -5.53 -9.96
CA GLN A 21 -1.60 -4.08 -9.94
C GLN A 21 -0.52 -3.51 -9.03
N ARG A 22 -0.07 -2.31 -9.34
CA ARG A 22 0.92 -1.61 -8.53
C ARG A 22 0.42 -0.24 -8.17
N LEU A 23 0.72 0.20 -6.97
CA LEU A 23 0.39 1.54 -6.52
C LEU A 23 1.62 2.16 -5.90
N SER A 24 1.73 3.47 -6.04
CA SER A 24 2.88 4.21 -5.55
C SER A 24 2.41 5.25 -4.54
N PHE A 25 3.13 5.38 -3.44
CA PHE A 25 2.80 6.33 -2.39
C PHE A 25 4.06 7.08 -1.97
N PRO A 26 3.91 8.22 -1.31
CA PRO A 26 5.09 8.94 -0.84
C PRO A 26 5.93 8.09 0.12
N LEU A 27 7.23 8.27 0.08
CA LEU A 27 8.12 7.46 0.89
C LEU A 27 7.88 7.60 2.37
N ASP A 28 7.39 8.74 2.82
CA ASP A 28 7.14 8.92 4.24
C ASP A 28 5.95 8.10 4.71
N ARG A 29 5.27 7.41 3.81
CA ARG A 29 4.19 6.48 4.17
C ARG A 29 4.68 5.04 4.23
N LEU A 30 5.97 4.82 4.12
CA LEU A 30 6.51 3.47 4.05
C LEU A 30 6.02 2.57 5.17
N ALA A 31 6.12 3.04 6.41
CA ALA A 31 5.72 2.22 7.55
C ALA A 31 4.23 1.89 7.51
N VAL A 32 3.42 2.87 7.17
CA VAL A 32 1.97 2.68 7.12
C VAL A 32 1.60 1.73 6.00
N VAL A 33 2.23 1.90 4.84
CA VAL A 33 1.95 1.06 3.68
C VAL A 33 2.32 -0.39 3.98
N ARG A 34 3.47 -0.60 4.61
CA ARG A 34 3.89 -1.96 4.93
C ARG A 34 2.95 -2.60 5.93
N THR A 35 2.50 -1.85 6.91
CA THR A 35 1.58 -2.36 7.91
C THR A 35 0.25 -2.75 7.26
N TYR A 36 -0.29 -1.88 6.42
CA TYR A 36 -1.56 -2.17 5.77
C TYR A 36 -1.45 -3.35 4.82
N ALA A 37 -0.37 -3.40 4.04
CA ALA A 37 -0.19 -4.50 3.10
C ALA A 37 -0.10 -5.83 3.84
N SER A 38 0.62 -5.85 4.95
CA SER A 38 0.76 -7.04 5.75
C SER A 38 -0.57 -7.46 6.35
N GLU A 39 -1.28 -6.51 6.94
CA GLU A 39 -2.56 -6.77 7.55
C GLU A 39 -3.58 -7.28 6.56
N ILE A 40 -3.72 -6.57 5.45
CA ILE A 40 -4.70 -6.92 4.45
C ILE A 40 -4.34 -8.26 3.80
N GLY A 41 -3.05 -8.49 3.58
CA GLY A 41 -2.61 -9.74 3.04
C GLY A 41 -2.98 -10.91 3.93
N PHE A 42 -2.80 -10.72 5.23
CA PHE A 42 -3.12 -11.76 6.19
C PHE A 42 -4.63 -12.02 6.25
N VAL A 43 -5.39 -10.94 6.36
CA VAL A 43 -6.83 -11.06 6.54
C VAL A 43 -7.52 -11.61 5.30
N LEU A 44 -7.10 -11.17 4.13
CA LEU A 44 -7.73 -11.59 2.88
C LEU A 44 -6.98 -12.69 2.16
N ASN A 45 -5.96 -13.24 2.80
CA ASN A 45 -5.19 -14.33 2.23
C ASN A 45 -4.60 -13.95 0.89
N ARG A 46 -3.95 -12.80 0.86
CA ARG A 46 -3.31 -12.27 -0.34
C ARG A 46 -1.83 -12.07 -0.08
N ARG A 47 -1.11 -11.80 -1.14
CA ARG A 47 0.29 -11.47 -1.03
C ARG A 47 0.58 -10.16 -1.67
N TYR A 48 1.27 -9.29 -0.94
CA TYR A 48 1.67 -7.98 -1.41
C TYR A 48 3.18 -7.87 -1.27
N LYS A 49 3.79 -7.13 -2.19
CA LYS A 49 5.20 -6.81 -2.09
C LYS A 49 5.33 -5.31 -1.99
N THR A 50 6.23 -4.85 -1.13
CA THR A 50 6.48 -3.41 -1.01
C THR A 50 7.93 -3.16 -1.35
N PHE A 51 8.18 -2.06 -2.04
CA PHE A 51 9.52 -1.69 -2.46
C PHE A 51 9.69 -0.19 -2.25
N ALA A 52 10.74 0.18 -1.54
CA ALA A 52 11.02 1.59 -1.29
C ALA A 52 12.04 2.07 -2.30
N ASP A 53 11.65 3.07 -3.09
CA ASP A 53 12.51 3.64 -4.11
C ASP A 53 12.99 5.00 -3.63
N ARG A 54 14.27 5.08 -3.32
CA ARG A 54 14.82 6.31 -2.78
C ARG A 54 14.99 7.37 -3.83
N GLU A 55 15.17 6.99 -5.06
CA GLU A 55 15.35 7.96 -6.12
C GLU A 55 14.09 8.75 -6.39
N THR A 56 12.97 8.08 -6.45
CA THR A 56 11.71 8.76 -6.66
C THR A 56 11.04 9.14 -5.36
N ARG A 57 11.65 8.72 -4.23
CA ARG A 57 11.11 9.00 -2.91
C ARG A 57 9.69 8.46 -2.79
N SER A 58 9.50 7.24 -3.20
CA SER A 58 8.19 6.63 -3.17
C SER A 58 8.30 5.19 -2.71
N VAL A 59 7.17 4.65 -2.25
CA VAL A 59 7.08 3.25 -1.91
C VAL A 59 6.04 2.64 -2.83
N VAL A 60 6.40 1.52 -3.45
CA VAL A 60 5.54 0.86 -4.42
C VAL A 60 5.01 -0.42 -3.82
N VAL A 61 3.70 -0.62 -3.92
CA VAL A 61 3.06 -1.83 -3.45
C VAL A 61 2.54 -2.57 -4.66
N THR A 62 2.81 -3.87 -4.71
CA THR A 62 2.33 -4.72 -5.79
C THR A 62 1.53 -5.87 -5.18
N ARG A 63 0.36 -6.13 -5.69
CA ARG A 63 -0.38 -7.30 -5.26
C ARG A 63 0.06 -8.49 -6.11
N VAL A 64 0.64 -9.49 -5.47
CA VAL A 64 1.22 -10.63 -6.16
C VAL A 64 0.24 -11.78 -6.30
N GLU A 65 -0.58 -11.99 -5.27
CA GLU A 65 -1.58 -13.06 -5.32
C GLU A 65 -2.92 -12.65 -4.83
#